data_15f8037d6c62f9b09688ba61c0526e34
#
_entry.id   15f8037d6c62f9b09688ba61c0526e34
#
_cell.length_a   1.000
_cell.length_b   1.000
_cell.length_c   1.000
_cell.angle_alpha   90.00
_cell.angle_beta   90.00
_cell.angle_gamma   90.00
#
_symmetry.space_group_name_H-M   'P 1'
#
loop_
_entity.id
_entity.type
_entity.pdbx_description
1 polymer ?
#
loop_
_entity_poly.entity_id
_entity_poly.type
_entity_poly.pdbx_seq_one_letter_code
_entity_poly.pdbx_strand_id
1 'polypeptide(L)'
;MRDKNTSHNNSQKERIHEIPDLDIIDLENDDLESSFHSSQEESSLPSPSPKEAAGRKKGILSRINIHIVLLAVFLLSIVGIVYKIKTWGVFIDLDEIFKDGPGDYSDTFDVILPLTNADGQPVYLDYGEGTSILMFGNAPLADDRDSEDNLANMIQEMTGATVYNCSVSGSYLAALSPTLNPEEYPMDVFNFYWLCVLAMADNIDDSFRRGVEVLGEDAPAEAMDVFHTLKNVDLNTVDIITVMYDASDYLAGHEMYSDQNATDIVQFTGNLEAGIELIQQKYPNIRIIVLSPTYAYGINEKGEYVSSDIQRYGWDVLSTYVIKQYASCASRSVTFVDNLYGTINEDNADDYLVDHLHLNVKGRKKVAERFVYALNYFQDSGNTSSTEGSR
;
A
#
# COMPACT_ATOMS: atom_id res chain seq x y z
N MET A 1 14.34 66.30 29.39
CA MET A 1 13.02 66.92 29.32
C MET A 1 12.12 65.96 28.59
N ARG A 2 11.35 65.28 29.38
CA ARG A 2 9.87 65.18 29.40
C ARG A 2 9.31 64.68 28.09
N ASP A 3 8.72 63.57 28.02
CA ASP A 3 7.58 62.90 28.67
C ASP A 3 6.49 62.59 27.66
N LYS A 4 6.02 61.39 27.75
CA LYS A 4 4.68 60.80 27.88
C LYS A 4 4.08 60.15 26.62
N ASN A 5 4.01 58.82 26.72
CA ASN A 5 2.77 58.02 26.90
C ASN A 5 1.60 58.26 25.96
N THR A 6 1.24 57.28 25.20
CA THR A 6 -0.10 56.66 25.42
C THR A 6 -0.20 55.30 24.72
N SER A 7 -0.61 54.32 25.50
CA SER A 7 -1.05 52.98 25.11
C SER A 7 -2.32 53.05 24.26
N HIS A 8 -2.41 52.19 23.23
CA HIS A 8 -3.71 51.69 22.79
C HIS A 8 -3.61 50.19 22.55
N ASN A 9 -4.21 49.53 23.49
CA ASN A 9 -4.55 48.14 23.48
C ASN A 9 -5.69 47.96 22.47
N ASN A 10 -5.50 47.16 21.43
CA ASN A 10 -6.60 46.69 20.62
C ASN A 10 -6.44 45.16 20.42
N SER A 11 -7.14 44.46 21.29
CA SER A 11 -7.38 43.00 21.18
C SER A 11 -8.21 42.76 19.92
N GLN A 12 -7.61 42.23 18.88
CA GLN A 12 -8.35 41.52 17.85
C GLN A 12 -8.38 40.03 18.23
N LYS A 13 -9.57 39.58 18.60
CA LYS A 13 -9.96 38.17 18.66
C LYS A 13 -9.84 37.62 17.26
N GLU A 14 -8.83 36.77 17.01
CA GLU A 14 -8.81 35.89 15.86
C GLU A 14 -9.95 34.88 16.00
N ARG A 15 -10.81 34.89 15.01
CA ARG A 15 -11.81 33.81 14.83
C ARG A 15 -11.07 32.62 14.27
N ILE A 16 -11.01 31.61 15.08
CA ILE A 16 -10.69 30.24 14.64
C ILE A 16 -11.80 29.86 13.67
N HIS A 17 -11.47 29.70 12.39
CA HIS A 17 -12.35 29.06 11.43
C HIS A 17 -12.33 27.57 11.73
N GLU A 18 -13.48 27.09 12.20
CA GLU A 18 -13.78 25.67 12.34
C GLU A 18 -13.64 25.01 10.96
N ILE A 19 -12.81 23.97 10.93
CA ILE A 19 -12.69 23.02 9.83
C ILE A 19 -14.02 22.26 9.76
N PRO A 20 -14.66 22.12 8.58
CA PRO A 20 -15.84 21.29 8.49
C PRO A 20 -15.46 19.83 8.77
N ASP A 21 -16.14 19.24 9.74
CA ASP A 21 -16.07 17.84 10.12
C ASP A 21 -16.27 16.95 8.87
N LEU A 22 -15.26 16.19 8.54
CA LEU A 22 -15.42 14.99 7.75
C LEU A 22 -16.16 14.01 8.66
N ASP A 23 -17.39 13.64 8.28
CA ASP A 23 -18.20 12.63 8.95
C ASP A 23 -17.39 11.32 9.07
N ILE A 24 -16.81 11.12 10.23
CA ILE A 24 -16.29 9.82 10.67
C ILE A 24 -17.55 9.01 10.99
N ILE A 25 -17.81 7.98 10.22
CA ILE A 25 -18.84 6.99 10.53
C ILE A 25 -18.32 6.20 11.72
N ASP A 26 -18.77 6.61 12.93
CA ASP A 26 -18.62 5.83 14.15
C ASP A 26 -19.43 4.53 14.00
N LEU A 27 -18.74 3.42 13.85
CA LEU A 27 -19.31 2.11 14.08
C LEU A 27 -19.34 1.88 15.60
N GLU A 28 -20.45 2.24 16.21
CA GLU A 28 -20.75 1.87 17.59
C GLU A 28 -20.73 0.35 17.76
N ASN A 29 -19.83 -0.11 18.61
CA ASN A 29 -19.84 -1.44 19.19
C ASN A 29 -21.02 -1.56 20.15
N ASP A 30 -22.04 -2.30 19.77
CA ASP A 30 -23.07 -2.73 20.68
C ASP A 30 -22.51 -3.82 21.62
N ASP A 31 -22.28 -3.41 22.86
CA ASP A 31 -21.95 -4.27 23.98
C ASP A 31 -23.09 -5.20 24.31
N LEU A 32 -22.89 -6.49 24.13
CA LEU A 32 -23.72 -7.56 24.73
C LEU A 32 -23.10 -7.99 26.06
N GLU A 33 -23.32 -7.24 27.12
CA GLU A 33 -23.18 -7.77 28.49
C GLU A 33 -24.49 -8.32 29.03
N SER A 34 -24.48 -9.61 29.26
CA SER A 34 -25.51 -10.41 29.90
C SER A 34 -25.66 -10.05 31.37
N SER A 35 -26.86 -9.71 31.78
CA SER A 35 -27.21 -9.72 33.20
C SER A 35 -27.93 -11.04 33.58
N PHE A 36 -27.19 -11.90 34.27
CA PHE A 36 -27.80 -12.95 35.10
C PHE A 36 -28.30 -12.30 36.40
N HIS A 37 -29.58 -12.34 36.64
CA HIS A 37 -30.10 -12.28 38.00
C HIS A 37 -31.20 -13.33 38.21
N SER A 38 -30.87 -14.22 39.14
CA SER A 38 -31.74 -15.18 39.78
C SER A 38 -32.82 -14.48 40.64
N SER A 39 -34.05 -14.90 40.54
CA SER A 39 -35.00 -14.74 41.62
C SER A 39 -35.89 -15.98 41.67
N GLN A 40 -35.73 -16.74 42.75
CA GLN A 40 -36.67 -17.73 43.19
C GLN A 40 -37.89 -17.01 43.79
N GLU A 41 -39.09 -17.42 43.44
CA GLU A 41 -40.24 -17.37 44.31
C GLU A 41 -41.18 -18.56 44.03
N GLU A 42 -41.35 -19.35 45.10
CA GLU A 42 -42.37 -20.40 45.24
C GLU A 42 -43.76 -19.80 45.29
N SER A 43 -44.75 -20.42 44.63
CA SER A 43 -46.08 -20.58 45.21
C SER A 43 -46.90 -21.67 44.50
N SER A 44 -47.19 -22.70 45.30
CA SER A 44 -48.44 -23.51 45.44
C SER A 44 -49.28 -23.81 44.22
N LEU A 45 -49.49 -25.12 44.11
CA LEU A 45 -50.54 -25.91 43.41
C LEU A 45 -51.98 -25.47 43.67
N PRO A 46 -52.92 -25.83 42.75
CA PRO A 46 -53.63 -27.07 42.90
C PRO A 46 -53.84 -27.88 41.60
N SER A 47 -53.97 -29.18 41.83
CA SER A 47 -54.35 -30.22 40.85
C SER A 47 -55.81 -30.14 40.43
N PRO A 48 -56.12 -30.50 39.19
CA PRO A 48 -57.30 -31.37 38.98
C PRO A 48 -57.05 -32.53 38.00
N SER A 49 -57.78 -33.51 38.23
CA SER A 49 -58.13 -34.82 37.75
C SER A 49 -58.10 -35.07 36.21
N PRO A 50 -58.14 -36.35 35.82
CA PRO A 50 -57.72 -36.82 34.49
C PRO A 50 -58.88 -36.80 33.48
N LYS A 51 -58.55 -36.43 32.23
CA LYS A 51 -59.31 -36.77 31.03
C LYS A 51 -58.47 -37.23 29.89
N GLU A 52 -58.72 -38.46 29.53
CA GLU A 52 -58.73 -39.13 28.25
C GLU A 52 -57.54 -38.90 27.25
N ALA A 53 -56.94 -40.00 27.01
CA ALA A 53 -55.97 -40.24 25.94
C ALA A 53 -56.56 -40.04 24.53
N ALA A 54 -56.04 -39.04 23.79
CA ALA A 54 -56.15 -39.02 22.35
C ALA A 54 -54.71 -39.24 21.79
N GLY A 55 -54.53 -40.33 21.16
CA GLY A 55 -53.22 -40.73 20.57
C GLY A 55 -52.76 -39.76 19.51
N ARG A 56 -51.82 -38.89 19.86
CA ARG A 56 -51.09 -38.02 18.93
C ARG A 56 -49.93 -38.80 18.36
N LYS A 57 -50.01 -39.16 17.08
CA LYS A 57 -48.88 -39.73 16.32
C LYS A 57 -47.70 -38.79 16.46
N LYS A 58 -46.65 -39.19 17.17
CA LYS A 58 -45.39 -38.47 17.25
C LYS A 58 -44.78 -38.39 15.85
N GLY A 59 -44.73 -37.22 15.27
CA GLY A 59 -44.09 -36.99 13.98
C GLY A 59 -42.60 -37.37 13.99
N ILE A 60 -42.09 -37.76 12.84
CA ILE A 60 -40.70 -38.21 12.60
C ILE A 60 -39.68 -37.23 13.19
N LEU A 61 -40.02 -35.94 13.30
CA LEU A 61 -39.17 -34.86 13.86
C LEU A 61 -38.82 -35.01 15.36
N SER A 62 -39.59 -35.83 16.15
CA SER A 62 -39.29 -35.99 17.60
C SER A 62 -38.16 -36.96 17.91
N ARG A 63 -37.55 -37.59 16.89
CA ARG A 63 -36.43 -38.51 17.03
C ARG A 63 -35.10 -37.95 16.54
N ILE A 64 -35.07 -36.74 16.00
CA ILE A 64 -33.87 -36.10 15.51
C ILE A 64 -33.19 -35.42 16.70
N ASN A 65 -31.98 -35.86 17.01
CA ASN A 65 -31.15 -35.23 18.04
C ASN A 65 -30.73 -33.85 17.54
N ILE A 66 -31.16 -32.80 18.26
CA ILE A 66 -30.86 -31.39 17.91
C ILE A 66 -29.35 -31.15 17.70
N HIS A 67 -28.51 -31.87 18.43
CA HIS A 67 -27.07 -31.76 18.28
C HIS A 67 -26.55 -32.28 16.93
N ILE A 68 -27.21 -33.28 16.35
CA ILE A 68 -26.89 -33.78 15.01
C ILE A 68 -27.30 -32.75 13.95
N VAL A 69 -28.43 -32.08 14.13
CA VAL A 69 -28.88 -31.00 13.23
C VAL A 69 -27.89 -29.82 13.29
N LEU A 70 -27.51 -29.39 14.49
CA LEU A 70 -26.56 -28.32 14.69
C LEU A 70 -25.16 -28.66 14.09
N LEU A 71 -24.71 -29.91 14.27
CA LEU A 71 -23.46 -30.39 13.66
C LEU A 71 -23.54 -30.37 12.12
N ALA A 72 -24.68 -30.82 11.56
CA ALA A 72 -24.88 -30.80 10.11
C ALA A 72 -24.90 -29.36 9.55
N VAL A 73 -25.57 -28.42 10.24
CA VAL A 73 -25.57 -26.99 9.86
C VAL A 73 -24.19 -26.41 9.95
N PHE A 74 -23.43 -26.73 11.00
CA PHE A 74 -22.04 -26.28 11.18
C PHE A 74 -21.14 -26.79 10.07
N LEU A 75 -21.23 -28.09 9.72
CA LEU A 75 -20.45 -28.66 8.60
C LEU A 75 -20.82 -28.05 7.25
N LEU A 76 -22.13 -27.79 7.00
CA LEU A 76 -22.59 -27.11 5.79
C LEU A 76 -22.09 -25.66 5.73
N SER A 77 -22.01 -24.97 6.88
CA SER A 77 -21.46 -23.62 6.96
C SER A 77 -19.96 -23.63 6.62
N ILE A 78 -19.19 -24.58 7.11
CA ILE A 78 -17.78 -24.75 6.76
C ILE A 78 -17.62 -24.99 5.25
N VAL A 79 -18.41 -25.89 4.68
CA VAL A 79 -18.40 -26.14 3.23
C VAL A 79 -18.77 -24.88 2.45
N GLY A 80 -19.77 -24.11 2.92
CA GLY A 80 -20.15 -22.83 2.33
C GLY A 80 -19.04 -21.78 2.40
N ILE A 81 -18.35 -21.71 3.55
CA ILE A 81 -17.21 -20.80 3.73
C ILE A 81 -16.04 -21.21 2.81
N VAL A 82 -15.69 -22.49 2.76
CA VAL A 82 -14.63 -22.99 1.87
C VAL A 82 -15.00 -22.79 0.40
N TYR A 83 -16.26 -23.02 0.03
CA TYR A 83 -16.75 -22.73 -1.33
C TYR A 83 -16.68 -21.21 -1.63
N LYS A 84 -17.08 -20.37 -0.69
CA LYS A 84 -17.02 -18.91 -0.85
C LYS A 84 -15.58 -18.39 -0.90
N ILE A 85 -14.69 -18.95 -0.09
CA ILE A 85 -13.25 -18.66 -0.16
C ILE A 85 -12.68 -19.08 -1.53
N LYS A 86 -13.10 -20.25 -2.08
CA LYS A 86 -12.69 -20.70 -3.42
C LYS A 86 -13.29 -19.91 -4.58
N THR A 87 -14.42 -19.26 -4.39
CA THR A 87 -15.10 -18.49 -5.46
C THR A 87 -14.95 -16.99 -5.32
N TRP A 88 -14.55 -16.49 -4.15
CA TRP A 88 -14.32 -15.06 -3.87
C TRP A 88 -12.84 -14.67 -3.82
N GLY A 89 -11.95 -15.62 -3.68
CA GLY A 89 -10.56 -15.37 -3.96
C GLY A 89 -10.38 -15.57 -5.47
N VAL A 90 -9.84 -14.61 -6.18
CA VAL A 90 -8.94 -14.93 -7.26
C VAL A 90 -7.84 -15.71 -6.53
N PHE A 91 -7.97 -17.05 -6.44
CA PHE A 91 -6.81 -17.86 -6.13
C PHE A 91 -5.92 -17.66 -7.34
N ILE A 92 -5.00 -16.76 -7.20
CA ILE A 92 -3.84 -16.70 -8.04
C ILE A 92 -3.22 -18.07 -7.85
N ASP A 93 -3.33 -18.92 -8.87
CA ASP A 93 -2.60 -20.19 -8.88
C ASP A 93 -1.14 -19.79 -9.02
N LEU A 94 -0.44 -19.79 -7.90
CA LEU A 94 0.98 -19.43 -7.86
C LEU A 94 1.78 -20.29 -8.84
N ASP A 95 1.38 -21.55 -9.04
CA ASP A 95 2.00 -22.46 -10.00
C ASP A 95 1.72 -22.08 -11.46
N GLU A 96 0.67 -21.31 -11.75
CA GLU A 96 0.35 -20.82 -13.09
C GLU A 96 1.04 -19.47 -13.40
N ILE A 97 1.27 -18.64 -12.37
CA ILE A 97 2.02 -17.39 -12.48
C ILE A 97 3.51 -17.64 -12.69
N PHE A 98 4.06 -18.72 -12.15
CA PHE A 98 5.47 -19.07 -12.27
C PHE A 98 5.81 -19.87 -13.53
N LYS A 99 4.89 -20.02 -14.50
CA LYS A 99 5.18 -20.65 -15.79
C LYS A 99 5.66 -19.64 -16.82
N ASP A 100 6.97 -19.66 -17.02
CA ASP A 100 7.67 -19.26 -18.24
C ASP A 100 7.37 -17.84 -18.81
N GLY A 101 7.90 -16.80 -18.18
CA GLY A 101 8.17 -15.52 -18.83
C GLY A 101 9.54 -15.55 -19.57
N PRO A 102 9.84 -14.56 -20.44
CA PRO A 102 11.05 -14.51 -21.27
C PRO A 102 12.38 -14.26 -20.50
N GLY A 103 12.40 -14.40 -19.19
CA GLY A 103 13.56 -14.41 -18.31
C GLY A 103 13.39 -15.50 -17.26
N ASP A 104 14.48 -16.04 -16.75
CA ASP A 104 14.47 -16.97 -15.62
C ASP A 104 14.16 -16.21 -14.32
N TYR A 105 12.88 -15.83 -14.14
CA TYR A 105 12.37 -15.16 -12.95
C TYR A 105 11.62 -16.15 -12.03
N SER A 106 11.96 -17.44 -12.10
CA SER A 106 11.30 -18.52 -11.37
C SER A 106 11.35 -18.37 -9.84
N ASP A 107 12.22 -17.52 -9.31
CA ASP A 107 12.43 -17.34 -7.88
C ASP A 107 11.93 -15.96 -7.38
N THR A 108 11.05 -15.28 -8.13
CA THR A 108 10.51 -13.96 -7.75
C THR A 108 9.09 -14.04 -7.20
N PHE A 109 8.71 -13.03 -6.39
CA PHE A 109 7.36 -12.86 -5.85
C PHE A 109 6.50 -11.90 -6.71
N ASP A 110 6.75 -11.78 -7.99
CA ASP A 110 5.97 -10.90 -8.85
C ASP A 110 4.49 -11.23 -8.86
N VAL A 111 3.66 -10.20 -8.77
CA VAL A 111 2.23 -10.27 -9.04
C VAL A 111 1.88 -9.18 -10.05
N ILE A 112 1.82 -9.54 -11.32
CA ILE A 112 1.51 -8.59 -12.38
C ILE A 112 0.02 -8.69 -12.71
N LEU A 113 -0.73 -7.65 -12.36
CA LEU A 113 -2.17 -7.58 -12.55
C LEU A 113 -2.54 -6.60 -13.66
N PRO A 114 -3.55 -6.92 -14.49
CA PRO A 114 -4.14 -5.94 -15.40
C PRO A 114 -4.98 -4.94 -14.59
N LEU A 115 -5.26 -3.79 -15.18
CA LEU A 115 -6.29 -2.90 -14.67
C LEU A 115 -7.65 -3.63 -14.70
N THR A 116 -8.51 -3.39 -13.73
CA THR A 116 -9.88 -3.93 -13.71
C THR A 116 -10.89 -2.79 -13.85
N ASN A 117 -11.92 -3.03 -14.69
CA ASN A 117 -13.02 -2.08 -14.80
C ASN A 117 -14.02 -2.18 -13.62
N ALA A 118 -15.04 -1.34 -13.61
CA ALA A 118 -16.06 -1.31 -12.56
C ALA A 118 -16.84 -2.64 -12.40
N ASP A 119 -16.86 -3.48 -13.44
CA ASP A 119 -17.49 -4.79 -13.43
C ASP A 119 -16.54 -5.92 -12.96
N GLY A 120 -15.32 -5.55 -12.55
CA GLY A 120 -14.29 -6.49 -12.10
C GLY A 120 -13.64 -7.29 -13.24
N GLN A 121 -13.83 -6.85 -14.52
CA GLN A 121 -13.23 -7.51 -15.67
C GLN A 121 -11.86 -6.91 -15.98
N PRO A 122 -10.86 -7.72 -16.38
CA PRO A 122 -9.55 -7.22 -16.73
C PRO A 122 -9.61 -6.34 -17.97
N VAL A 123 -8.86 -5.23 -17.93
CA VAL A 123 -8.66 -4.30 -19.05
C VAL A 123 -7.19 -4.37 -19.44
N TYR A 124 -6.95 -4.79 -20.67
CA TYR A 124 -5.60 -4.86 -21.24
C TYR A 124 -5.39 -3.62 -22.09
N LEU A 125 -4.46 -2.77 -21.67
CA LEU A 125 -4.10 -1.54 -22.36
C LEU A 125 -2.70 -1.68 -22.95
N ASP A 126 -2.52 -1.14 -24.15
CA ASP A 126 -1.19 -1.01 -24.74
C ASP A 126 -0.53 0.24 -24.16
N TYR A 127 0.57 0.04 -23.46
CA TYR A 127 1.35 1.11 -22.84
C TYR A 127 2.57 1.44 -23.72
N GLY A 128 2.80 2.72 -23.98
CA GLY A 128 3.89 3.17 -24.84
C GLY A 128 3.80 4.68 -25.10
N GLU A 129 4.03 5.07 -26.34
CA GLU A 129 3.88 6.46 -26.77
C GLU A 129 2.44 6.96 -26.51
N GLY A 130 2.31 8.05 -25.76
CA GLY A 130 1.01 8.59 -25.33
C GLY A 130 0.57 8.14 -23.94
N THR A 131 1.25 7.15 -23.34
CA THR A 131 1.02 6.77 -21.93
C THR A 131 1.63 7.81 -21.00
N SER A 132 0.96 8.08 -19.88
CA SER A 132 1.46 8.96 -18.82
C SER A 132 1.69 8.17 -17.53
N ILE A 133 2.89 8.31 -16.95
CA ILE A 133 3.32 7.61 -15.74
C ILE A 133 3.70 8.65 -14.68
N LEU A 134 3.03 8.61 -13.53
CA LEU A 134 3.39 9.40 -12.35
C LEU A 134 4.16 8.51 -11.38
N MET A 135 5.40 8.91 -11.02
CA MET A 135 6.28 8.12 -10.17
C MET A 135 6.49 8.76 -8.82
N PHE A 136 6.27 8.00 -7.77
CA PHE A 136 6.57 8.34 -6.38
C PHE A 136 7.68 7.43 -5.84
N GLY A 137 8.54 7.99 -4.99
CA GLY A 137 9.62 7.22 -4.39
C GLY A 137 10.71 8.10 -3.82
N ASN A 138 11.89 7.51 -3.64
CA ASN A 138 13.05 8.20 -3.12
C ASN A 138 14.31 7.98 -4.00
N ALA A 139 15.48 7.79 -3.44
CA ALA A 139 16.78 7.77 -4.13
C ALA A 139 16.80 6.98 -5.45
N PRO A 140 16.25 5.77 -5.60
CA PRO A 140 16.28 5.05 -6.88
C PRO A 140 15.76 5.85 -8.08
N LEU A 141 14.75 6.67 -7.86
CA LEU A 141 14.11 7.53 -8.88
C LEU A 141 14.62 8.98 -8.84
N ALA A 142 15.12 9.44 -7.67
CA ALA A 142 15.52 10.82 -7.47
C ALA A 142 17.00 11.08 -7.83
N ASP A 143 17.88 10.08 -7.65
CA ASP A 143 19.32 10.22 -7.89
C ASP A 143 19.62 10.55 -9.36
N ASP A 144 20.54 11.48 -9.58
CA ASP A 144 20.95 11.93 -10.92
C ASP A 144 19.76 12.39 -11.79
N ARG A 145 18.77 13.07 -11.20
CA ARG A 145 17.46 13.39 -11.77
C ARG A 145 17.51 13.98 -13.18
N ASP A 146 18.49 14.84 -13.46
CA ASP A 146 18.65 15.53 -14.73
C ASP A 146 19.49 14.75 -15.77
N SER A 147 19.98 13.55 -15.39
CA SER A 147 20.81 12.70 -16.23
C SER A 147 19.96 11.73 -17.05
N GLU A 148 20.43 11.38 -18.25
CA GLU A 148 19.90 10.24 -19.03
C GLU A 148 20.03 8.91 -18.26
N ASP A 149 20.96 8.84 -17.31
CA ASP A 149 21.20 7.70 -16.43
C ASP A 149 20.26 7.63 -15.21
N ASN A 150 19.33 8.58 -15.05
CA ASN A 150 18.28 8.50 -14.03
C ASN A 150 17.27 7.41 -14.36
N LEU A 151 16.83 6.65 -13.35
CA LEU A 151 15.89 5.53 -13.54
C LEU A 151 14.57 5.94 -14.24
N ALA A 152 13.98 7.06 -13.85
CA ALA A 152 12.72 7.53 -14.45
C ALA A 152 12.93 7.95 -15.92
N ASN A 153 14.07 8.59 -16.23
CA ASN A 153 14.43 8.99 -17.59
C ASN A 153 14.72 7.77 -18.48
N MET A 154 15.39 6.73 -17.95
CA MET A 154 15.56 5.45 -18.64
C MET A 154 14.21 4.79 -18.96
N ILE A 155 13.29 4.77 -18.01
CA ILE A 155 11.94 4.22 -18.23
C ILE A 155 11.20 5.02 -19.31
N GLN A 156 11.29 6.36 -19.28
CA GLN A 156 10.70 7.22 -20.32
C GLN A 156 11.29 6.89 -21.70
N GLU A 157 12.60 6.77 -21.81
CA GLU A 157 13.27 6.42 -23.07
C GLU A 157 12.84 5.03 -23.59
N MET A 158 12.84 4.02 -22.72
CA MET A 158 12.52 2.64 -23.10
C MET A 158 11.06 2.45 -23.49
N THR A 159 10.13 3.23 -22.93
CA THR A 159 8.69 3.08 -23.14
C THR A 159 8.12 4.07 -24.14
N GLY A 160 8.76 5.22 -24.33
CA GLY A 160 8.18 6.36 -25.05
C GLY A 160 7.06 7.07 -24.27
N ALA A 161 6.79 6.67 -23.03
CA ALA A 161 5.77 7.28 -22.19
C ALA A 161 6.21 8.67 -21.69
N THR A 162 5.26 9.50 -21.30
CA THR A 162 5.54 10.74 -20.54
C THR A 162 5.66 10.40 -19.07
N VAL A 163 6.81 10.65 -18.45
CA VAL A 163 7.07 10.37 -17.04
C VAL A 163 7.07 11.65 -16.20
N TYR A 164 6.22 11.69 -15.19
CA TYR A 164 6.19 12.71 -14.14
C TYR A 164 6.91 12.15 -12.90
N ASN A 165 8.19 12.49 -12.74
CA ASN A 165 8.99 12.01 -11.61
C ASN A 165 8.74 12.88 -10.37
N CYS A 166 7.99 12.36 -9.39
CA CYS A 166 7.68 12.99 -8.11
C CYS A 166 8.36 12.28 -6.93
N SER A 167 9.51 11.65 -7.18
CA SER A 167 10.37 11.10 -6.13
C SER A 167 11.13 12.20 -5.39
N VAL A 168 11.46 11.97 -4.12
CA VAL A 168 12.21 12.92 -3.28
C VAL A 168 13.31 12.19 -2.53
N SER A 169 14.55 12.64 -2.73
CA SER A 169 15.74 12.08 -2.08
C SER A 169 15.62 12.12 -0.56
N GLY A 170 16.06 11.05 0.11
CA GLY A 170 16.07 10.94 1.57
C GLY A 170 14.70 10.80 2.22
N SER A 171 13.62 10.74 1.44
CA SER A 171 12.29 10.47 2.01
C SER A 171 12.10 8.99 2.36
N TYR A 172 11.18 8.73 3.27
CA TYR A 172 10.74 7.40 3.69
C TYR A 172 9.34 7.11 3.15
N LEU A 173 9.01 5.82 3.04
CA LEU A 173 7.63 5.41 2.78
C LEU A 173 6.77 5.63 4.03
N ALA A 174 7.22 5.17 5.21
CA ALA A 174 6.55 5.42 6.47
C ALA A 174 6.62 6.89 6.89
N ALA A 175 5.55 7.43 7.49
CA ALA A 175 5.58 8.72 8.16
C ALA A 175 6.16 8.57 9.58
N LEU A 176 6.78 9.60 10.10
CA LEU A 176 7.22 9.65 11.51
C LEU A 176 6.10 10.10 12.45
N SER A 177 5.03 10.71 11.91
CA SER A 177 3.89 11.20 12.67
C SER A 177 2.57 10.75 12.04
N PRO A 178 1.55 10.38 12.84
CA PRO A 178 0.22 10.04 12.33
C PRO A 178 -0.54 11.25 11.76
N THR A 179 -0.05 12.46 12.01
CA THR A 179 -0.63 13.70 11.52
C THR A 179 0.46 14.56 10.90
N LEU A 180 0.12 15.29 9.83
CA LEU A 180 1.07 16.17 9.17
C LEU A 180 1.53 17.29 10.11
N ASN A 181 2.79 17.23 10.53
CA ASN A 181 3.44 18.19 11.42
C ASN A 181 4.81 18.61 10.86
N PRO A 182 4.86 19.51 9.89
CA PRO A 182 6.11 19.89 9.22
C PRO A 182 7.09 20.64 10.11
N GLU A 183 6.66 21.15 11.28
CA GLU A 183 7.58 21.81 12.23
C GLU A 183 8.47 20.82 12.96
N GLU A 184 7.96 19.62 13.24
CA GLU A 184 8.67 18.59 14.00
C GLU A 184 9.21 17.49 13.07
N TYR A 185 8.44 17.14 12.03
CA TYR A 185 8.76 16.09 11.07
C TYR A 185 8.67 16.61 9.64
N PRO A 186 9.58 17.54 9.24
CA PRO A 186 9.48 18.21 7.95
C PRO A 186 9.62 17.28 6.74
N MET A 187 10.33 16.15 6.89
CA MET A 187 10.46 15.15 5.81
C MET A 187 9.18 14.35 5.55
N ASP A 188 8.23 14.33 6.49
CA ASP A 188 6.96 13.60 6.32
C ASP A 188 6.13 14.13 5.14
N VAL A 189 6.28 15.40 4.75
CA VAL A 189 5.57 15.96 3.59
C VAL A 189 5.92 15.27 2.27
N PHE A 190 7.01 14.47 2.24
CA PHE A 190 7.52 13.76 1.06
C PHE A 190 7.21 12.26 1.05
N ASN A 191 6.53 11.72 2.07
CA ASN A 191 6.13 10.31 2.00
C ASN A 191 4.97 10.10 1.01
N PHE A 192 4.77 8.86 0.59
CA PHE A 192 3.82 8.53 -0.47
C PHE A 192 2.39 9.02 -0.18
N TYR A 193 1.88 8.76 1.03
CA TYR A 193 0.51 9.16 1.39
C TYR A 193 0.32 10.68 1.30
N TRP A 194 1.22 11.48 1.88
CA TRP A 194 1.07 12.94 1.85
C TRP A 194 1.30 13.53 0.46
N LEU A 195 2.16 12.92 -0.38
CA LEU A 195 2.29 13.32 -1.78
C LEU A 195 1.01 13.00 -2.58
N CYS A 196 0.33 11.88 -2.30
CA CYS A 196 -0.98 11.60 -2.88
C CYS A 196 -2.03 12.63 -2.44
N VAL A 197 -2.08 13.00 -1.15
CA VAL A 197 -2.97 14.06 -0.66
C VAL A 197 -2.66 15.39 -1.34
N LEU A 198 -1.39 15.76 -1.48
CA LEU A 198 -0.96 16.99 -2.16
C LEU A 198 -1.43 17.04 -3.62
N ALA A 199 -1.32 15.92 -4.34
CA ALA A 199 -1.76 15.83 -5.74
C ALA A 199 -3.29 15.97 -5.89
N MET A 200 -4.05 15.63 -4.86
CA MET A 200 -5.51 15.54 -4.93
C MET A 200 -6.26 16.70 -4.28
N ALA A 201 -5.58 17.51 -3.46
CA ALA A 201 -6.20 18.56 -2.68
C ALA A 201 -5.22 19.73 -2.45
N ASP A 202 -5.77 20.91 -2.14
CA ASP A 202 -4.98 22.12 -1.88
C ASP A 202 -4.81 22.40 -0.37
N ASN A 203 -5.41 21.58 0.47
CA ASN A 203 -5.48 21.81 1.91
C ASN A 203 -4.15 21.59 2.65
N ILE A 204 -3.14 21.00 2.01
CA ILE A 204 -1.82 20.77 2.59
C ILE A 204 -0.68 21.53 1.88
N ASP A 205 -0.99 22.38 0.91
CA ASP A 205 0.00 23.14 0.15
C ASP A 205 0.92 23.97 1.06
N ASP A 206 0.35 24.65 2.05
CA ASP A 206 1.10 25.44 3.02
C ASP A 206 1.95 24.56 3.94
N SER A 207 1.43 23.38 4.31
CA SER A 207 2.18 22.41 5.12
C SER A 207 3.37 21.84 4.35
N PHE A 208 3.20 21.54 3.07
CA PHE A 208 4.29 21.11 2.21
C PHE A 208 5.40 22.16 2.13
N ARG A 209 5.04 23.40 1.78
CA ARG A 209 5.99 24.52 1.71
C ARG A 209 6.66 24.77 3.05
N ARG A 210 5.91 24.62 4.14
CA ARG A 210 6.47 24.78 5.50
C ARG A 210 7.50 23.71 5.80
N GLY A 211 7.29 22.46 5.41
CA GLY A 211 8.30 21.40 5.53
C GLY A 211 9.59 21.76 4.78
N VAL A 212 9.48 22.20 3.53
CA VAL A 212 10.65 22.67 2.76
C VAL A 212 11.35 23.86 3.43
N GLU A 213 10.59 24.83 3.95
CA GLU A 213 11.16 26.00 4.66
C GLU A 213 11.88 25.61 5.96
N VAL A 214 11.31 24.67 6.74
CA VAL A 214 11.93 24.20 7.99
C VAL A 214 13.24 23.46 7.71
N LEU A 215 13.31 22.67 6.64
CA LEU A 215 14.53 22.00 6.20
C LEU A 215 15.60 23.00 5.72
N GLY A 216 15.20 24.12 5.14
CA GLY A 216 16.13 25.17 4.69
C GLY A 216 17.16 24.65 3.69
N GLU A 217 18.44 24.68 4.04
CA GLU A 217 19.53 24.22 3.18
C GLU A 217 19.58 22.67 3.04
N ASP A 218 18.95 21.94 3.97
CA ASP A 218 18.85 20.50 3.95
C ASP A 218 17.63 19.99 3.14
N ALA A 219 16.82 20.90 2.57
CA ALA A 219 15.69 20.53 1.75
C ALA A 219 16.16 19.82 0.46
N PRO A 220 15.54 18.71 0.06
CA PRO A 220 15.83 18.09 -1.23
C PRO A 220 15.68 19.09 -2.37
N ALA A 221 16.68 19.13 -3.27
CA ALA A 221 16.74 20.13 -4.33
C ALA A 221 15.51 20.09 -5.25
N GLU A 222 14.94 18.90 -5.45
CA GLU A 222 13.77 18.62 -6.28
C GLU A 222 12.42 18.93 -5.60
N ALA A 223 12.40 19.21 -4.30
CA ALA A 223 11.16 19.32 -3.52
C ALA A 223 10.13 20.26 -4.14
N MET A 224 10.56 21.47 -4.57
CA MET A 224 9.64 22.43 -5.17
C MET A 224 9.21 22.06 -6.59
N ASP A 225 10.06 21.37 -7.37
CA ASP A 225 9.69 20.86 -8.69
C ASP A 225 8.64 19.74 -8.57
N VAL A 226 8.78 18.88 -7.56
CA VAL A 226 7.76 17.87 -7.19
C VAL A 226 6.45 18.54 -6.82
N PHE A 227 6.49 19.57 -5.97
CA PHE A 227 5.30 20.35 -5.62
C PHE A 227 4.60 20.88 -6.88
N HIS A 228 5.32 21.56 -7.74
CA HIS A 228 4.76 22.16 -8.96
C HIS A 228 4.23 21.08 -9.92
N THR A 229 4.93 19.96 -10.06
CA THR A 229 4.46 18.84 -10.88
C THR A 229 3.15 18.30 -10.38
N LEU A 230 3.03 17.99 -9.08
CA LEU A 230 1.81 17.44 -8.47
C LEU A 230 0.63 18.41 -8.53
N LYS A 231 0.88 19.73 -8.45
CA LYS A 231 -0.19 20.72 -8.55
C LYS A 231 -0.64 20.99 -9.99
N ASN A 232 0.14 20.63 -11.00
CA ASN A 232 -0.19 20.87 -12.40
C ASN A 232 -0.60 19.60 -13.17
N VAL A 233 -0.25 18.40 -12.68
CA VAL A 233 -0.64 17.16 -13.32
C VAL A 233 -2.15 16.92 -13.16
N ASP A 234 -2.85 16.65 -14.28
CA ASP A 234 -4.24 16.20 -14.22
C ASP A 234 -4.28 14.69 -14.04
N LEU A 235 -4.60 14.22 -12.82
CA LEU A 235 -4.67 12.81 -12.51
C LEU A 235 -5.72 12.04 -13.34
N ASN A 236 -6.69 12.71 -13.97
CA ASN A 236 -7.61 12.04 -14.91
C ASN A 236 -6.92 11.64 -16.22
N THR A 237 -5.73 12.17 -16.50
CA THR A 237 -4.93 11.85 -17.70
C THR A 237 -3.73 10.96 -17.39
N VAL A 238 -3.57 10.55 -16.14
CA VAL A 238 -2.51 9.63 -15.71
C VAL A 238 -2.99 8.20 -15.90
N ASP A 239 -2.22 7.40 -16.63
CA ASP A 239 -2.54 5.99 -16.90
C ASP A 239 -1.97 5.07 -15.83
N ILE A 240 -0.78 5.41 -15.31
CA ILE A 240 -0.04 4.57 -14.37
C ILE A 240 0.50 5.42 -13.23
N ILE A 241 0.36 4.91 -12.01
CA ILE A 241 1.14 5.37 -10.86
C ILE A 241 2.14 4.29 -10.47
N THR A 242 3.42 4.67 -10.36
CA THR A 242 4.50 3.80 -9.92
C THR A 242 5.01 4.25 -8.57
N VAL A 243 5.25 3.30 -7.67
CA VAL A 243 5.80 3.55 -6.33
C VAL A 243 7.06 2.74 -6.15
N MET A 244 8.19 3.39 -5.85
CA MET A 244 9.44 2.74 -5.54
C MET A 244 10.21 3.49 -4.46
N TYR A 245 10.27 2.93 -3.28
CA TYR A 245 11.17 3.36 -2.19
C TYR A 245 12.27 2.31 -2.02
N ASP A 246 13.48 2.75 -1.69
CA ASP A 246 14.58 1.87 -1.38
C ASP A 246 14.47 1.25 0.03
N ALA A 247 15.54 0.63 0.51
CA ALA A 247 15.56 -0.02 1.82
C ALA A 247 15.73 0.96 3.02
N SER A 248 15.55 2.27 2.83
CA SER A 248 15.75 3.28 3.89
C SER A 248 14.85 3.05 5.10
N ASP A 249 13.59 2.66 4.90
CA ASP A 249 12.67 2.35 6.01
C ASP A 249 13.17 1.18 6.86
N TYR A 250 13.72 0.13 6.24
CA TYR A 250 14.37 -0.98 6.94
C TYR A 250 15.60 -0.51 7.71
N LEU A 251 16.50 0.27 7.07
CA LEU A 251 17.72 0.78 7.69
C LEU A 251 17.43 1.73 8.85
N ALA A 252 16.36 2.51 8.77
CA ALA A 252 15.87 3.38 9.84
C ALA A 252 15.14 2.62 10.95
N GLY A 253 14.76 1.37 10.75
CA GLY A 253 14.02 0.55 11.70
C GLY A 253 12.57 0.97 11.87
N HIS A 254 11.95 1.52 10.82
CA HIS A 254 10.54 1.88 10.85
C HIS A 254 9.66 0.65 11.03
N GLU A 255 8.54 0.84 11.72
CA GLU A 255 7.57 -0.23 11.91
C GLU A 255 7.00 -0.71 10.56
N MET A 256 6.92 -2.04 10.38
CA MET A 256 6.50 -2.60 9.10
C MET A 256 5.00 -2.50 8.88
N TYR A 257 4.19 -2.87 9.87
CA TYR A 257 2.73 -2.98 9.75
C TYR A 257 2.05 -2.93 11.11
N SER A 258 0.74 -2.65 11.11
CA SER A 258 -0.11 -2.76 12.29
C SER A 258 -1.18 -3.83 12.09
N ASP A 259 -1.35 -4.72 13.07
CA ASP A 259 -2.44 -5.71 13.07
C ASP A 259 -3.82 -5.08 13.32
N GLN A 260 -3.84 -3.84 13.82
CA GLN A 260 -5.08 -3.15 14.21
C GLN A 260 -5.56 -2.17 13.14
N ASN A 261 -4.63 -1.57 12.38
CA ASN A 261 -4.93 -0.56 11.38
C ASN A 261 -4.04 -0.75 10.15
N ALA A 262 -4.58 -1.37 9.09
CA ALA A 262 -3.84 -1.64 7.86
C ALA A 262 -3.40 -0.37 7.11
N THR A 263 -4.02 0.78 7.37
CA THR A 263 -3.72 2.07 6.74
C THR A 263 -3.08 3.07 7.70
N ASP A 264 -2.42 2.59 8.75
CA ASP A 264 -1.66 3.44 9.67
C ASP A 264 -0.41 3.99 8.97
N ILE A 265 -0.42 5.29 8.68
CA ILE A 265 0.61 5.93 7.84
C ILE A 265 2.00 5.96 8.49
N VAL A 266 2.12 5.73 9.80
CA VAL A 266 3.43 5.62 10.48
C VAL A 266 4.08 4.26 10.28
N GLN A 267 3.40 3.34 9.62
CA GLN A 267 3.86 2.01 9.29
C GLN A 267 4.29 1.96 7.82
N PHE A 268 5.34 1.20 7.51
CA PHE A 268 5.83 1.03 6.13
C PHE A 268 4.72 0.57 5.17
N THR A 269 4.04 -0.53 5.49
CA THR A 269 2.94 -1.02 4.66
C THR A 269 1.69 -0.18 4.80
N GLY A 270 1.44 0.40 5.96
CA GLY A 270 0.26 1.20 6.23
C GLY A 270 0.22 2.50 5.41
N ASN A 271 1.37 3.17 5.26
CA ASN A 271 1.47 4.35 4.40
C ASN A 271 1.22 3.99 2.92
N LEU A 272 1.80 2.87 2.47
CA LEU A 272 1.57 2.36 1.11
C LEU A 272 0.09 2.07 0.88
N GLU A 273 -0.55 1.32 1.79
CA GLU A 273 -1.96 0.96 1.67
C GLU A 273 -2.88 2.17 1.71
N ALA A 274 -2.62 3.15 2.58
CA ALA A 274 -3.38 4.39 2.66
C ALA A 274 -3.30 5.21 1.35
N GLY A 275 -2.11 5.34 0.77
CA GLY A 275 -1.92 6.02 -0.51
C GLY A 275 -2.60 5.29 -1.67
N ILE A 276 -2.45 3.96 -1.74
CA ILE A 276 -3.14 3.14 -2.77
C ILE A 276 -4.66 3.27 -2.64
N GLU A 277 -5.19 3.16 -1.44
CA GLU A 277 -6.63 3.29 -1.18
C GLU A 277 -7.16 4.65 -1.64
N LEU A 278 -6.45 5.72 -1.33
CA LEU A 278 -6.82 7.08 -1.73
C LEU A 278 -6.87 7.23 -3.27
N ILE A 279 -5.89 6.64 -3.98
CA ILE A 279 -5.85 6.63 -5.45
C ILE A 279 -7.03 5.82 -6.00
N GLN A 280 -7.22 4.59 -5.52
CA GLN A 280 -8.26 3.69 -6.02
C GLN A 280 -9.67 4.24 -5.81
N GLN A 281 -9.91 4.93 -4.69
CA GLN A 281 -11.22 5.57 -4.42
C GLN A 281 -11.53 6.71 -5.38
N LYS A 282 -10.52 7.50 -5.74
CA LYS A 282 -10.73 8.73 -6.51
C LYS A 282 -10.46 8.59 -8.00
N TYR A 283 -9.51 7.71 -8.36
CA TYR A 283 -9.05 7.47 -9.73
C TYR A 283 -8.92 5.97 -10.05
N PRO A 284 -10.04 5.23 -10.07
CA PRO A 284 -10.04 3.76 -10.22
C PRO A 284 -9.52 3.27 -11.57
N ASN A 285 -9.33 4.15 -12.54
CA ASN A 285 -8.83 3.82 -13.87
C ASN A 285 -7.28 3.91 -13.97
N ILE A 286 -6.60 4.30 -12.90
CA ILE A 286 -5.13 4.33 -12.86
C ILE A 286 -4.61 2.95 -12.47
N ARG A 287 -3.74 2.37 -13.30
CA ARG A 287 -3.00 1.16 -12.94
C ARG A 287 -1.89 1.50 -11.93
N ILE A 288 -1.83 0.78 -10.81
CA ILE A 288 -0.79 1.00 -9.80
C ILE A 288 0.24 -0.13 -9.91
N ILE A 289 1.52 0.24 -9.99
CA ILE A 289 2.67 -0.67 -10.05
C ILE A 289 3.61 -0.31 -8.89
N VAL A 290 3.77 -1.22 -7.96
CA VAL A 290 4.69 -1.08 -6.83
C VAL A 290 5.94 -1.90 -7.11
N LEU A 291 7.09 -1.25 -7.05
CA LEU A 291 8.39 -1.87 -7.14
C LEU A 291 8.95 -2.06 -5.73
N SER A 292 9.36 -3.27 -5.38
CA SER A 292 10.01 -3.48 -4.08
C SER A 292 11.35 -2.75 -4.00
N PRO A 293 11.89 -2.53 -2.79
CA PRO A 293 13.30 -2.22 -2.62
C PRO A 293 14.16 -3.25 -3.35
N THR A 294 15.31 -2.82 -3.85
CA THR A 294 16.42 -3.70 -4.22
C THR A 294 17.16 -4.14 -2.96
N TYR A 295 18.10 -5.06 -3.10
CA TYR A 295 18.99 -5.39 -2.00
C TYR A 295 19.76 -4.15 -1.49
N ALA A 296 19.98 -4.11 -0.19
CA ALA A 296 20.83 -3.16 0.49
C ALA A 296 21.64 -3.90 1.56
N TYR A 297 22.88 -3.52 1.78
CA TYR A 297 23.64 -4.06 2.90
C TYR A 297 23.17 -3.45 4.21
N GLY A 298 23.06 -4.28 5.24
CA GLY A 298 23.01 -3.82 6.62
C GLY A 298 24.38 -3.26 7.04
N ILE A 299 24.38 -2.42 8.06
CA ILE A 299 25.60 -1.89 8.67
C ILE A 299 25.61 -2.33 10.13
N ASN A 300 26.66 -3.06 10.55
CA ASN A 300 26.79 -3.50 11.92
C ASN A 300 27.34 -2.38 12.84
N GLU A 301 27.42 -2.64 14.15
CA GLU A 301 27.92 -1.67 15.15
C GLU A 301 29.39 -1.20 14.89
N LYS A 302 30.13 -1.92 14.08
CA LYS A 302 31.51 -1.55 13.68
C LYS A 302 31.57 -0.73 12.41
N GLY A 303 30.42 -0.49 11.74
CA GLY A 303 30.36 0.19 10.45
C GLY A 303 30.72 -0.72 9.24
N GLU A 304 30.70 -2.04 9.44
CA GLU A 304 30.99 -3.00 8.37
C GLU A 304 29.68 -3.39 7.66
N TYR A 305 29.73 -3.60 6.35
CA TYR A 305 28.60 -4.09 5.58
C TYR A 305 28.35 -5.56 5.91
N VAL A 306 27.11 -5.88 6.17
CA VAL A 306 26.63 -7.23 6.50
C VAL A 306 25.34 -7.53 5.74
N SER A 307 25.01 -8.81 5.61
CA SER A 307 23.78 -9.23 4.95
C SER A 307 22.53 -8.62 5.60
N SER A 308 21.67 -8.04 4.79
CA SER A 308 20.35 -7.54 5.24
C SER A 308 19.35 -8.67 5.55
N ASP A 309 19.68 -9.91 5.21
CA ASP A 309 18.91 -11.09 5.63
C ASP A 309 19.26 -11.55 7.07
N ILE A 310 20.27 -10.92 7.70
CA ILE A 310 20.70 -11.21 9.07
C ILE A 310 20.54 -9.97 9.96
N GLN A 311 20.94 -8.79 9.47
CA GLN A 311 20.91 -7.55 10.24
C GLN A 311 19.46 -7.08 10.42
N ARG A 312 19.15 -6.62 11.65
CA ARG A 312 17.83 -6.05 12.03
C ARG A 312 18.03 -4.67 12.65
N TYR A 313 17.10 -3.75 12.36
CA TYR A 313 17.10 -2.39 12.91
C TYR A 313 15.80 -2.08 13.66
N GLY A 314 15.48 -2.92 14.62
CA GLY A 314 14.29 -2.75 15.47
C GLY A 314 13.17 -3.73 15.13
N TRP A 315 12.84 -3.95 13.86
CA TRP A 315 11.79 -4.88 13.45
C TRP A 315 12.37 -6.20 12.93
N ASP A 316 12.57 -6.31 11.64
CA ASP A 316 13.03 -7.56 11.04
C ASP A 316 14.05 -7.30 9.91
N VAL A 317 14.40 -8.32 9.17
CA VAL A 317 15.31 -8.30 8.03
C VAL A 317 14.62 -7.68 6.79
N LEU A 318 15.41 -7.21 5.81
CA LEU A 318 14.89 -6.56 4.61
C LEU A 318 13.91 -7.43 3.83
N SER A 319 14.18 -8.71 3.69
CA SER A 319 13.29 -9.65 3.01
C SER A 319 11.90 -9.73 3.64
N THR A 320 11.78 -9.53 4.97
CA THR A 320 10.47 -9.47 5.63
C THR A 320 9.70 -8.20 5.24
N TYR A 321 10.36 -7.04 5.12
CA TYR A 321 9.72 -5.80 4.60
C TYR A 321 9.16 -6.01 3.20
N VAL A 322 9.94 -6.64 2.30
CA VAL A 322 9.52 -6.93 0.93
C VAL A 322 8.31 -7.89 0.89
N ILE A 323 8.31 -8.96 1.70
CA ILE A 323 7.18 -9.89 1.80
C ILE A 323 5.93 -9.20 2.33
N LYS A 324 6.06 -8.29 3.31
CA LYS A 324 4.92 -7.52 3.83
C LYS A 324 4.40 -6.52 2.80
N GLN A 325 5.27 -5.87 2.03
CA GLN A 325 4.89 -5.00 0.93
C GLN A 325 4.14 -5.78 -0.17
N TYR A 326 4.63 -6.97 -0.55
CA TYR A 326 3.92 -7.88 -1.42
C TYR A 326 2.50 -8.21 -0.92
N ALA A 327 2.37 -8.58 0.37
CA ALA A 327 1.07 -8.90 0.97
C ALA A 327 0.10 -7.70 0.91
N SER A 328 0.59 -6.49 1.16
CA SER A 328 -0.20 -5.26 1.03
C SER A 328 -0.64 -5.00 -0.40
N CYS A 329 0.24 -5.16 -1.39
CA CYS A 329 -0.11 -5.03 -2.80
C CYS A 329 -1.16 -6.05 -3.23
N ALA A 330 -1.01 -7.31 -2.79
CA ALA A 330 -1.98 -8.38 -3.06
C ALA A 330 -3.35 -8.06 -2.43
N SER A 331 -3.39 -7.56 -1.18
CA SER A 331 -4.62 -7.17 -0.50
C SER A 331 -5.37 -6.04 -1.22
N ARG A 332 -4.63 -5.12 -1.85
CA ARG A 332 -5.17 -3.98 -2.61
C ARG A 332 -5.35 -4.27 -4.10
N SER A 333 -5.04 -5.48 -4.56
CA SER A 333 -5.15 -5.90 -5.96
C SER A 333 -4.38 -4.97 -6.92
N VAL A 334 -3.15 -4.61 -6.56
CA VAL A 334 -2.23 -3.83 -7.39
C VAL A 334 -1.01 -4.66 -7.79
N THR A 335 -0.38 -4.28 -8.91
CA THR A 335 0.82 -4.96 -9.39
C THR A 335 1.97 -4.76 -8.41
N PHE A 336 2.66 -5.86 -8.09
CA PHE A 336 3.90 -5.88 -7.33
C PHE A 336 5.02 -6.48 -8.16
N VAL A 337 6.16 -5.82 -8.22
CA VAL A 337 7.37 -6.28 -8.91
C VAL A 337 8.49 -6.44 -7.90
N ASP A 338 8.98 -7.64 -7.78
CA ASP A 338 10.03 -8.01 -6.84
C ASP A 338 11.42 -7.65 -7.39
N ASN A 339 12.00 -6.57 -6.90
CA ASN A 339 13.35 -6.17 -7.25
C ASN A 339 14.42 -6.76 -6.33
N LEU A 340 14.04 -7.29 -5.14
CA LEU A 340 15.01 -7.87 -4.21
C LEU A 340 15.53 -9.21 -4.72
N TYR A 341 14.64 -10.11 -5.15
CA TYR A 341 15.04 -11.41 -5.67
C TYR A 341 15.14 -11.40 -7.19
N GLY A 342 14.26 -10.69 -7.87
CA GLY A 342 14.17 -10.68 -9.33
C GLY A 342 15.20 -9.78 -10.03
N THR A 343 15.86 -8.86 -9.31
CA THR A 343 16.70 -7.84 -9.95
C THR A 343 18.07 -7.72 -9.28
N ILE A 344 18.14 -7.21 -8.06
CA ILE A 344 19.38 -6.97 -7.32
C ILE A 344 19.25 -7.59 -5.95
N ASN A 345 19.96 -8.68 -5.75
CA ASN A 345 19.99 -9.50 -4.55
C ASN A 345 21.41 -9.55 -3.95
N GLU A 346 21.59 -10.30 -2.85
CA GLU A 346 22.88 -10.41 -2.16
C GLU A 346 24.02 -10.88 -3.07
N ASP A 347 23.74 -11.81 -3.99
CA ASP A 347 24.77 -12.42 -4.85
C ASP A 347 25.34 -11.47 -5.90
N ASN A 348 24.58 -10.41 -6.27
CA ASN A 348 24.96 -9.51 -7.35
C ASN A 348 25.04 -8.03 -6.95
N ALA A 349 24.76 -7.68 -5.70
CA ALA A 349 24.67 -6.30 -5.23
C ALA A 349 25.94 -5.48 -5.50
N ASP A 350 27.12 -6.08 -5.36
CA ASP A 350 28.41 -5.41 -5.60
C ASP A 350 28.57 -4.87 -7.03
N ASP A 351 27.88 -5.46 -8.01
CA ASP A 351 27.92 -5.02 -9.42
C ASP A 351 26.96 -3.85 -9.69
N TYR A 352 25.95 -3.66 -8.84
CA TYR A 352 24.80 -2.77 -9.10
C TYR A 352 24.61 -1.65 -8.08
N LEU A 353 25.30 -1.68 -6.95
CA LEU A 353 25.28 -0.62 -5.95
C LEU A 353 26.57 0.25 -6.02
N VAL A 354 26.46 1.53 -5.62
CA VAL A 354 27.61 2.41 -5.41
C VAL A 354 28.09 2.40 -3.95
N ASP A 355 27.21 2.06 -3.04
CA ASP A 355 27.44 1.95 -1.60
C ASP A 355 26.58 0.83 -1.02
N HIS A 356 26.17 0.92 0.25
CA HIS A 356 25.30 -0.09 0.88
C HIS A 356 23.85 -0.05 0.44
N LEU A 357 23.39 0.99 -0.30
CA LEU A 357 21.99 1.26 -0.59
C LEU A 357 21.74 1.74 -2.03
N HIS A 358 22.53 2.72 -2.51
CA HIS A 358 22.22 3.45 -3.73
C HIS A 358 22.63 2.69 -5.00
N LEU A 359 21.75 2.74 -6.00
CA LEU A 359 21.97 2.10 -7.29
C LEU A 359 23.03 2.84 -8.13
N ASN A 360 23.94 2.11 -8.73
CA ASN A 360 24.74 2.64 -9.82
C ASN A 360 23.94 2.63 -11.15
N VAL A 361 24.51 3.18 -12.22
CA VAL A 361 23.86 3.26 -13.54
C VAL A 361 23.38 1.89 -14.05
N LYS A 362 24.17 0.83 -13.85
CA LYS A 362 23.78 -0.52 -14.26
C LYS A 362 22.61 -1.06 -13.44
N GLY A 363 22.59 -0.76 -12.15
CA GLY A 363 21.49 -1.12 -11.26
C GLY A 363 20.19 -0.44 -11.68
N ARG A 364 20.23 0.87 -11.92
CA ARG A 364 19.08 1.63 -12.42
C ARG A 364 18.56 1.06 -13.75
N LYS A 365 19.47 0.76 -14.69
CA LYS A 365 19.10 0.15 -15.97
C LYS A 365 18.41 -1.19 -15.78
N LYS A 366 18.91 -2.04 -14.89
CA LYS A 366 18.33 -3.36 -14.62
C LYS A 366 16.92 -3.24 -14.02
N VAL A 367 16.68 -2.29 -13.13
CA VAL A 367 15.35 -1.99 -12.58
C VAL A 367 14.43 -1.41 -13.67
N ALA A 368 14.92 -0.54 -14.55
CA ALA A 368 14.13 -0.01 -15.67
C ALA A 368 13.67 -1.13 -16.60
N GLU A 369 14.57 -2.04 -17.00
CA GLU A 369 14.25 -3.22 -17.82
C GLU A 369 13.18 -4.09 -17.15
N ARG A 370 13.26 -4.26 -15.82
CA ARG A 370 12.28 -5.02 -15.03
C ARG A 370 10.91 -4.34 -15.00
N PHE A 371 10.88 -3.03 -14.84
CA PHE A 371 9.64 -2.25 -14.93
C PHE A 371 8.99 -2.38 -16.30
N VAL A 372 9.76 -2.24 -17.38
CA VAL A 372 9.27 -2.36 -18.77
C VAL A 372 8.71 -3.76 -19.04
N TYR A 373 9.37 -4.80 -18.53
CA TYR A 373 8.84 -6.17 -18.57
C TYR A 373 7.46 -6.27 -17.91
N ALA A 374 7.31 -5.77 -16.68
CA ALA A 374 6.04 -5.79 -15.95
C ALA A 374 4.96 -4.95 -16.64
N LEU A 375 5.36 -3.84 -17.28
CA LEU A 375 4.47 -2.98 -18.03
C LEU A 375 3.85 -3.71 -19.22
N ASN A 376 4.68 -4.43 -19.99
CA ASN A 376 4.33 -5.09 -21.25
C ASN A 376 3.89 -6.55 -21.08
N TYR A 377 3.83 -7.05 -19.85
CA TYR A 377 3.60 -8.47 -19.55
C TYR A 377 2.41 -9.08 -20.30
N PHE A 378 1.29 -8.36 -20.38
CA PHE A 378 0.09 -8.84 -21.06
C PHE A 378 0.09 -8.61 -22.57
N GLN A 379 0.91 -7.70 -23.10
CA GLN A 379 1.07 -7.47 -24.53
C GLN A 379 1.83 -8.62 -25.18
N ASP A 380 2.88 -9.09 -24.54
CA ASP A 380 3.71 -10.20 -25.00
C ASP A 380 2.96 -11.54 -24.91
N SER A 381 2.13 -11.72 -23.88
CA SER A 381 1.31 -12.94 -23.70
C SER A 381 0.20 -13.07 -24.73
N GLY A 382 -0.34 -11.95 -25.25
CA GLY A 382 -1.40 -11.92 -26.28
C GLY A 382 -0.90 -12.34 -27.67
N ASN A 383 0.37 -12.10 -27.98
CA ASN A 383 0.96 -12.45 -29.28
C ASN A 383 1.31 -13.95 -29.43
N THR A 384 1.51 -14.66 -28.35
CA THR A 384 1.80 -16.13 -28.36
C THR A 384 0.54 -16.96 -28.62
N SER A 385 -0.66 -16.46 -28.27
CA SER A 385 -1.92 -17.23 -28.48
C SER A 385 -2.48 -17.11 -29.92
N SER A 386 -2.03 -16.16 -30.73
CA SER A 386 -2.49 -15.98 -32.11
C SER A 386 -1.72 -16.83 -33.14
N THR A 387 -0.60 -17.45 -32.78
CA THR A 387 0.25 -18.25 -33.68
C THR A 387 -0.04 -19.75 -33.64
N GLU A 388 -0.78 -20.28 -32.67
CA GLU A 388 -1.13 -21.71 -32.60
C GLU A 388 -2.47 -22.10 -33.25
N GLY A 389 -3.24 -21.12 -33.77
CA GLY A 389 -4.54 -21.34 -34.39
C GLY A 389 -4.54 -21.59 -35.92
N SER A 390 -3.37 -21.70 -36.59
CA SER A 390 -3.28 -21.95 -38.02
C SER A 390 -2.23 -23.00 -38.36
N ARG A 391 -2.54 -24.26 -38.06
CA ARG A 391 -1.98 -25.43 -38.75
C ARG A 391 -3.00 -26.56 -38.78
#